data_700e17cec681fdf066a5e16b7dfd347f
#
_entry.id   700e17cec681fdf066a5e16b7dfd347f
#
_cell.length_a   1.000
_cell.length_b   1.000
_cell.length_c   1.000
_cell.angle_alpha   90.00
_cell.angle_beta   90.00
_cell.angle_gamma   90.00
#
_symmetry.space_group_name_H-M   'P 1'
#
loop_
_entity.id
_entity.type
_entity.pdbx_description
1 polymer ?
#
loop_
_entity_poly.entity_id
_entity_poly.type
_entity_poly.pdbx_seq_one_letter_code
_entity_poly.pdbx_strand_id
1 'polypeptide(L)'
;WKDLVKGEISFKNEELDDFIIARSDGSPTYNFCVVVDDWDMKISHVIRGDDHINNTPRQINLLNSLKAPIPNYAHLSMIHGPDGQKLSKRHGAVNVMQYMEDGYLPESLTNYLARLGWSHGDDEKFSMDSFCEWFDFEHVTSSSAQFDKAKLDWLNGEYIKDYDINKLTEMAVSKLKQINCPVNNNEIIRKALNLYKDRETNLNTLFENIVYFFKKPDTNPDLESKYINKESRKNIKVLVNNLESINWEEDEINQCIKDFVKNNELKFPEIAMPLRVRLAGNLNTPNIGSIIYVLGLYELKVRVSDCL
;
A
#
# COMPACT_ATOMS: atom_id res chain seq x y z
N TRP A 1 -32.34 1.43 23.55
CA TRP A 1 -31.86 2.59 22.79
C TRP A 1 -31.96 2.36 21.29
N LYS A 2 -31.96 3.43 20.54
CA LYS A 2 -31.84 3.37 19.09
C LYS A 2 -30.39 3.53 18.70
N ASP A 3 -29.78 2.45 18.19
CA ASP A 3 -28.43 2.46 17.66
C ASP A 3 -28.44 3.01 16.23
N LEU A 4 -27.46 3.85 15.88
CA LEU A 4 -27.40 4.50 14.57
C LEU A 4 -27.09 3.53 13.42
N VAL A 5 -26.52 2.34 13.73
CA VAL A 5 -26.16 1.32 12.74
C VAL A 5 -27.00 0.06 12.87
N LYS A 6 -27.21 -0.43 14.10
CA LYS A 6 -27.91 -1.70 14.37
C LYS A 6 -29.42 -1.53 14.53
N GLY A 7 -29.95 -0.29 14.60
CA GLY A 7 -31.35 -0.01 14.82
C GLY A 7 -31.76 -0.11 16.28
N GLU A 8 -33.01 -0.49 16.54
CA GLU A 8 -33.49 -0.55 17.90
C GLU A 8 -32.98 -1.79 18.64
N ILE A 9 -32.33 -1.57 19.79
CA ILE A 9 -31.79 -2.62 20.65
C ILE A 9 -32.42 -2.49 22.04
N SER A 10 -32.91 -3.60 22.56
CA SER A 10 -33.62 -3.68 23.84
C SER A 10 -33.06 -4.80 24.71
N PHE A 11 -32.80 -4.49 25.97
CA PHE A 11 -32.47 -5.44 27.03
C PHE A 11 -33.42 -5.24 28.20
N LYS A 12 -33.94 -6.31 28.80
CA LYS A 12 -34.68 -6.21 30.02
C LYS A 12 -33.72 -5.95 31.18
N ASN A 13 -34.04 -4.97 32.04
CA ASN A 13 -33.20 -4.68 33.20
C ASN A 13 -33.09 -5.87 34.17
N GLU A 14 -34.07 -6.76 34.25
CA GLU A 14 -34.03 -7.99 35.02
C GLU A 14 -32.98 -9.01 34.54
N GLU A 15 -32.47 -8.86 33.31
CA GLU A 15 -31.40 -9.66 32.73
C GLU A 15 -30.01 -9.05 32.98
N LEU A 16 -29.94 -7.87 33.61
CA LEU A 16 -28.69 -7.16 33.91
C LEU A 16 -28.34 -7.36 35.39
N ASP A 17 -27.26 -8.08 35.64
CA ASP A 17 -26.73 -8.26 36.99
C ASP A 17 -26.14 -6.94 37.54
N ASP A 18 -26.10 -6.87 38.89
CA ASP A 18 -25.30 -5.88 39.58
C ASP A 18 -23.82 -6.03 39.15
N PHE A 19 -23.12 -4.93 38.97
CA PHE A 19 -21.73 -4.98 38.56
C PHE A 19 -20.87 -4.04 39.40
N ILE A 20 -19.59 -4.40 39.56
CA ILE A 20 -18.61 -3.65 40.33
C ILE A 20 -18.23 -2.37 39.53
N ILE A 21 -18.45 -1.19 40.13
CA ILE A 21 -18.07 0.10 39.55
C ILE A 21 -16.72 0.59 40.05
N ALA A 22 -16.31 0.17 41.27
CA ALA A 22 -15.00 0.47 41.84
C ALA A 22 -14.44 -0.76 42.56
N ARG A 23 -13.14 -0.96 42.45
CA ARG A 23 -12.41 -2.04 43.13
C ARG A 23 -12.17 -1.69 44.61
N SER A 24 -11.71 -2.66 45.37
CA SER A 24 -11.39 -2.48 46.80
C SER A 24 -10.29 -1.44 47.06
N ASP A 25 -9.42 -1.19 46.11
CA ASP A 25 -8.39 -0.17 46.14
C ASP A 25 -8.89 1.24 45.74
N GLY A 26 -10.18 1.38 45.43
CA GLY A 26 -10.81 2.61 44.99
C GLY A 26 -10.68 2.88 43.49
N SER A 27 -9.97 2.06 42.72
CA SER A 27 -9.86 2.24 41.26
C SER A 27 -11.18 1.94 40.55
N PRO A 28 -11.60 2.76 39.57
CA PRO A 28 -12.84 2.53 38.83
C PRO A 28 -12.69 1.32 37.88
N THR A 29 -13.83 0.67 37.59
CA THR A 29 -13.89 -0.34 36.53
C THR A 29 -14.19 0.29 35.18
N TYR A 30 -13.98 -0.46 34.10
CA TYR A 30 -14.14 0.02 32.72
C TYR A 30 -15.47 0.74 32.48
N ASN A 31 -16.61 0.11 32.80
CA ASN A 31 -17.91 0.69 32.49
C ASN A 31 -18.17 2.00 33.24
N PHE A 32 -17.66 2.14 34.47
CA PHE A 32 -17.82 3.38 35.22
C PHE A 32 -16.87 4.46 34.71
N CYS A 33 -15.61 4.11 34.44
CA CYS A 33 -14.60 5.03 33.94
C CYS A 33 -15.03 5.66 32.64
N VAL A 34 -15.42 4.84 31.63
CA VAL A 34 -15.79 5.33 30.30
C VAL A 34 -17.03 6.22 30.34
N VAL A 35 -17.99 5.93 31.20
CA VAL A 35 -19.22 6.75 31.34
C VAL A 35 -18.88 8.13 31.90
N VAL A 36 -18.02 8.19 32.93
CA VAL A 36 -17.62 9.46 33.54
C VAL A 36 -16.75 10.29 32.56
N ASP A 37 -15.83 9.65 31.89
CA ASP A 37 -14.93 10.30 30.92
C ASP A 37 -15.74 10.84 29.72
N ASP A 38 -16.63 10.03 29.13
CA ASP A 38 -17.47 10.46 28.01
C ASP A 38 -18.38 11.63 28.40
N TRP A 39 -18.93 11.62 29.62
CA TRP A 39 -19.76 12.70 30.13
C TRP A 39 -18.96 13.97 30.38
N ASP A 40 -17.82 13.88 31.06
CA ASP A 40 -16.96 15.02 31.37
C ASP A 40 -16.42 15.67 30.08
N MET A 41 -16.01 14.85 29.11
CA MET A 41 -15.55 15.28 27.79
C MET A 41 -16.68 15.71 26.86
N LYS A 42 -17.95 15.59 27.28
CA LYS A 42 -19.14 15.95 26.48
C LYS A 42 -19.22 15.21 25.14
N ILE A 43 -18.89 13.93 25.14
CA ILE A 43 -18.98 13.08 23.96
C ILE A 43 -20.46 12.99 23.53
N SER A 44 -20.72 13.38 22.28
CA SER A 44 -22.07 13.37 21.69
C SER A 44 -22.42 12.03 21.04
N HIS A 45 -21.41 11.33 20.52
CA HIS A 45 -21.56 10.06 19.81
C HIS A 45 -20.51 9.06 20.27
N VAL A 46 -20.93 7.87 20.66
CA VAL A 46 -20.06 6.72 20.97
C VAL A 46 -20.11 5.75 19.81
N ILE A 47 -19.06 5.78 18.98
CA ILE A 47 -18.92 4.93 17.80
C ILE A 47 -17.86 3.88 18.11
N ARG A 48 -18.22 2.58 18.14
CA ARG A 48 -17.33 1.50 18.58
C ARG A 48 -17.69 0.15 18.00
N GLY A 49 -16.87 -0.86 18.23
CA GLY A 49 -17.16 -2.23 17.82
C GLY A 49 -18.39 -2.83 18.50
N ASP A 50 -19.11 -3.69 17.80
CA ASP A 50 -20.33 -4.34 18.29
C ASP A 50 -20.09 -5.38 19.40
N ASP A 51 -18.85 -5.74 19.68
CA ASP A 51 -18.45 -6.50 20.87
C ASP A 51 -18.74 -5.75 22.19
N HIS A 52 -18.99 -4.43 22.12
CA HIS A 52 -19.41 -3.61 23.26
C HIS A 52 -20.93 -3.42 23.41
N ILE A 53 -21.76 -4.02 22.56
CA ILE A 53 -23.24 -3.89 22.65
C ILE A 53 -23.75 -4.26 24.05
N ASN A 54 -23.24 -5.34 24.64
CA ASN A 54 -23.64 -5.79 25.97
C ASN A 54 -23.23 -4.86 27.12
N ASN A 55 -22.30 -3.94 26.89
CA ASN A 55 -21.91 -2.94 27.87
C ASN A 55 -22.86 -1.73 27.87
N THR A 56 -23.47 -1.43 26.73
CA THR A 56 -24.30 -0.24 26.50
C THR A 56 -25.47 -0.10 27.50
N PRO A 57 -26.30 -1.12 27.79
CA PRO A 57 -27.40 -0.97 28.74
C PRO A 57 -26.91 -0.68 30.15
N ARG A 58 -25.75 -1.24 30.58
CA ARG A 58 -25.13 -0.93 31.87
C ARG A 58 -24.66 0.52 31.94
N GLN A 59 -24.04 1.01 30.87
CA GLN A 59 -23.58 2.39 30.76
C GLN A 59 -24.75 3.38 30.73
N ILE A 60 -25.84 3.07 30.03
CA ILE A 60 -27.07 3.89 30.03
C ILE A 60 -27.67 3.96 31.44
N ASN A 61 -27.69 2.85 32.18
CA ASN A 61 -28.19 2.83 33.55
C ASN A 61 -27.33 3.67 34.50
N LEU A 62 -25.99 3.67 34.31
CA LEU A 62 -25.08 4.55 35.04
C LEU A 62 -25.34 6.03 34.73
N LEU A 63 -25.46 6.39 33.45
CA LEU A 63 -25.78 7.77 33.02
C LEU A 63 -27.10 8.26 33.63
N ASN A 64 -28.13 7.43 33.59
CA ASN A 64 -29.40 7.74 34.22
C ASN A 64 -29.28 7.95 35.73
N SER A 65 -28.50 7.12 36.41
CA SER A 65 -28.29 7.22 37.88
C SER A 65 -27.53 8.51 38.23
N LEU A 66 -26.62 8.93 37.38
CA LEU A 66 -25.85 10.17 37.52
C LEU A 66 -26.59 11.41 37.01
N LYS A 67 -27.78 11.24 36.41
CA LYS A 67 -28.56 12.29 35.74
C LYS A 67 -27.80 12.98 34.64
N ALA A 68 -26.90 12.23 33.97
CA ALA A 68 -26.08 12.67 32.85
C ALA A 68 -26.82 12.49 31.51
N PRO A 69 -26.54 13.30 30.50
CA PRO A 69 -27.07 13.10 29.15
C PRO A 69 -26.60 11.79 28.55
N ILE A 70 -27.48 11.11 27.82
CA ILE A 70 -27.15 9.87 27.11
C ILE A 70 -26.62 10.23 25.72
N PRO A 71 -25.39 9.82 25.33
CA PRO A 71 -24.89 10.05 23.97
C PRO A 71 -25.62 9.18 22.95
N ASN A 72 -25.49 9.50 21.67
CA ASN A 72 -25.88 8.61 20.59
C ASN A 72 -24.89 7.43 20.51
N TYR A 73 -25.40 6.23 20.28
CA TYR A 73 -24.55 5.04 20.11
C TYR A 73 -24.58 4.55 18.66
N ALA A 74 -23.44 4.13 18.16
CA ALA A 74 -23.27 3.47 16.87
C ALA A 74 -22.32 2.26 17.03
N HIS A 75 -22.82 1.06 16.81
CA HIS A 75 -22.00 -0.15 16.94
C HIS A 75 -21.63 -0.71 15.55
N LEU A 76 -20.36 -0.60 15.21
CA LEU A 76 -19.79 -1.08 13.96
C LEU A 76 -19.54 -2.59 14.03
N SER A 77 -19.84 -3.28 12.96
CA SER A 77 -19.59 -4.72 12.87
C SER A 77 -18.12 -5.07 12.90
N MET A 78 -17.80 -6.21 13.49
CA MET A 78 -16.43 -6.70 13.54
C MET A 78 -15.92 -7.05 12.14
N ILE A 79 -14.63 -6.79 11.90
CA ILE A 79 -13.94 -7.24 10.69
C ILE A 79 -13.48 -8.68 10.89
N HIS A 80 -13.76 -9.54 9.91
CA HIS A 80 -13.39 -10.94 9.91
C HIS A 80 -12.20 -11.20 8.96
N GLY A 81 -11.41 -12.20 9.27
CA GLY A 81 -10.39 -12.72 8.38
C GLY A 81 -10.98 -13.60 7.26
N PRO A 82 -10.13 -14.09 6.35
CA PRO A 82 -10.57 -14.99 5.26
C PRO A 82 -11.21 -16.28 5.73
N ASP A 83 -10.92 -16.71 6.96
CA ASP A 83 -11.49 -17.90 7.61
C ASP A 83 -12.85 -17.66 8.29
N GLY A 84 -13.40 -16.44 8.16
CA GLY A 84 -14.66 -16.03 8.80
C GLY A 84 -14.56 -15.78 10.30
N GLN A 85 -13.37 -15.88 10.91
CA GLN A 85 -13.16 -15.57 12.32
C GLN A 85 -12.81 -14.09 12.50
N LYS A 86 -13.04 -13.53 13.70
CA LYS A 86 -12.63 -12.17 14.04
C LYS A 86 -11.18 -11.92 13.62
N LEU A 87 -10.93 -10.83 12.91
CA LEU A 87 -9.59 -10.45 12.47
C LEU A 87 -8.63 -10.37 13.69
N SER A 88 -7.49 -11.02 13.58
CA SER A 88 -6.52 -11.17 14.69
C SER A 88 -5.09 -11.22 14.16
N LYS A 89 -4.11 -11.18 15.06
CA LYS A 89 -2.68 -11.25 14.72
C LYS A 89 -2.31 -12.43 13.82
N ARG A 90 -2.99 -13.58 13.92
CA ARG A 90 -2.79 -14.74 13.03
C ARG A 90 -3.16 -14.49 11.56
N HIS A 91 -3.97 -13.47 11.30
CA HIS A 91 -4.37 -13.05 9.94
C HIS A 91 -3.48 -11.93 9.39
N GLY A 92 -2.37 -11.61 10.06
CA GLY A 92 -1.47 -10.52 9.66
C GLY A 92 -1.90 -9.13 10.10
N ALA A 93 -3.09 -8.96 10.70
CA ALA A 93 -3.55 -7.69 11.22
C ALA A 93 -2.94 -7.42 12.59
N VAL A 94 -1.96 -6.55 12.64
CA VAL A 94 -1.20 -6.31 13.89
C VAL A 94 -1.55 -4.95 14.48
N ASN A 95 -1.18 -3.91 13.80
CA ASN A 95 -1.54 -2.53 14.10
C ASN A 95 -1.38 -1.69 12.83
N VAL A 96 -1.87 -0.45 12.88
CA VAL A 96 -1.84 0.47 11.72
C VAL A 96 -0.40 0.74 11.26
N MET A 97 0.56 0.82 12.18
CA MET A 97 1.97 1.10 11.84
C MET A 97 2.61 -0.04 11.04
N GLN A 98 2.17 -1.29 11.23
CA GLN A 98 2.66 -2.41 10.45
C GLN A 98 2.33 -2.27 8.96
N TYR A 99 1.13 -1.78 8.62
CA TYR A 99 0.78 -1.53 7.22
C TYR A 99 1.69 -0.48 6.57
N MET A 100 2.11 0.55 7.32
CA MET A 100 3.09 1.52 6.84
C MET A 100 4.46 0.84 6.58
N GLU A 101 4.92 -0.01 7.49
CA GLU A 101 6.16 -0.78 7.32
C GLU A 101 6.07 -1.76 6.15
N ASP A 102 4.89 -2.34 5.94
CA ASP A 102 4.57 -3.24 4.82
C ASP A 102 4.41 -2.50 3.48
N GLY A 103 4.50 -1.17 3.45
CA GLY A 103 4.52 -0.36 2.24
C GLY A 103 3.15 0.10 1.73
N TYR A 104 2.16 0.21 2.61
CA TYR A 104 0.86 0.81 2.28
C TYR A 104 0.85 2.31 2.55
N LEU A 105 0.21 3.07 1.68
CA LEU A 105 -0.05 4.49 1.87
C LEU A 105 -1.15 4.71 2.91
N PRO A 106 -1.03 5.71 3.80
CA PRO A 106 -2.07 6.00 4.80
C PRO A 106 -3.44 6.24 4.17
N GLU A 107 -3.48 6.96 3.04
CA GLU A 107 -4.69 7.29 2.30
C GLU A 107 -5.38 6.01 1.78
N SER A 108 -4.61 5.07 1.25
CA SER A 108 -5.17 3.81 0.74
C SER A 108 -5.73 2.94 1.86
N LEU A 109 -5.01 2.85 2.99
CA LEU A 109 -5.48 2.11 4.15
C LEU A 109 -6.75 2.71 4.75
N THR A 110 -6.80 4.03 4.89
CA THR A 110 -7.98 4.73 5.42
C THR A 110 -9.19 4.54 4.52
N ASN A 111 -9.04 4.70 3.21
CA ASN A 111 -10.11 4.45 2.24
C ASN A 111 -10.56 3.00 2.27
N TYR A 112 -9.63 2.04 2.32
CA TYR A 112 -9.97 0.62 2.42
C TYR A 112 -10.76 0.29 3.69
N LEU A 113 -10.33 0.81 4.85
CA LEU A 113 -11.02 0.60 6.12
C LEU A 113 -12.43 1.22 6.11
N ALA A 114 -12.61 2.39 5.50
CA ALA A 114 -13.93 2.98 5.31
C ALA A 114 -14.83 2.05 4.49
N ARG A 115 -14.34 1.53 3.37
CA ARG A 115 -15.09 0.61 2.48
C ARG A 115 -15.44 -0.74 3.13
N LEU A 116 -14.77 -1.15 4.19
CA LEU A 116 -15.14 -2.37 4.90
C LEU A 116 -16.48 -2.29 5.61
N GLY A 117 -16.93 -1.12 5.96
CA GLY A 117 -18.19 -0.96 6.71
C GLY A 117 -19.11 0.15 6.19
N TRP A 118 -18.70 0.86 5.13
CA TRP A 118 -19.47 1.98 4.57
C TRP A 118 -19.30 2.02 3.05
N SER A 119 -20.28 2.59 2.34
CA SER A 119 -20.22 2.75 0.89
C SER A 119 -20.92 4.03 0.43
N HIS A 120 -20.42 4.61 -0.64
CA HIS A 120 -21.07 5.68 -1.39
C HIS A 120 -21.18 5.23 -2.85
N GLY A 121 -22.34 4.71 -3.22
CA GLY A 121 -22.53 4.12 -4.55
C GLY A 121 -21.45 3.09 -4.90
N ASP A 122 -20.91 3.21 -6.12
CA ASP A 122 -19.85 2.34 -6.64
C ASP A 122 -18.45 2.94 -6.47
N ASP A 123 -18.31 4.05 -5.73
CA ASP A 123 -17.03 4.71 -5.51
C ASP A 123 -16.10 3.86 -4.64
N GLU A 124 -15.06 3.32 -5.25
CA GLU A 124 -14.06 2.51 -4.55
C GLU A 124 -12.88 3.35 -4.02
N LYS A 125 -12.53 4.42 -4.73
CA LYS A 125 -11.43 5.32 -4.38
C LYS A 125 -11.96 6.75 -4.18
N PHE A 126 -11.64 7.33 -3.03
CA PHE A 126 -12.06 8.67 -2.67
C PHE A 126 -11.06 9.35 -1.72
N SER A 127 -11.03 10.68 -1.76
CA SER A 127 -10.21 11.45 -0.82
C SER A 127 -10.83 11.49 0.58
N MET A 128 -10.02 11.83 1.60
CA MET A 128 -10.54 12.05 2.96
C MET A 128 -11.57 13.19 3.00
N ASP A 129 -11.37 14.24 2.21
CA ASP A 129 -12.29 15.37 2.12
C ASP A 129 -13.64 14.91 1.55
N SER A 130 -13.62 14.14 0.46
CA SER A 130 -14.84 13.54 -0.12
C SER A 130 -15.52 12.61 0.88
N PHE A 131 -14.74 11.78 1.61
CA PHE A 131 -15.29 10.89 2.64
C PHE A 131 -15.99 11.68 3.75
N CYS A 132 -15.37 12.76 4.25
CA CYS A 132 -15.98 13.61 5.27
C CYS A 132 -17.26 14.30 4.80
N GLU A 133 -17.35 14.64 3.51
CA GLU A 133 -18.54 15.25 2.90
C GLU A 133 -19.67 14.22 2.71
N TRP A 134 -19.34 13.01 2.31
CA TRP A 134 -20.33 11.97 1.96
C TRP A 134 -20.77 11.10 3.13
N PHE A 135 -19.97 11.07 4.22
CA PHE A 135 -20.22 10.15 5.33
C PHE A 135 -21.57 10.41 6.00
N ASP A 136 -22.37 9.37 6.16
CA ASP A 136 -23.52 9.29 7.01
C ASP A 136 -23.63 7.89 7.64
N PHE A 137 -24.52 7.73 8.64
CA PHE A 137 -24.77 6.44 9.27
C PHE A 137 -25.72 5.54 8.49
N GLU A 138 -26.49 6.05 7.55
CA GLU A 138 -27.46 5.28 6.77
C GLU A 138 -26.76 4.30 5.83
N HIS A 139 -25.57 4.68 5.34
CA HIS A 139 -24.74 3.85 4.47
C HIS A 139 -23.72 2.98 5.21
N VAL A 140 -23.73 3.01 6.57
CA VAL A 140 -22.91 2.08 7.36
C VAL A 140 -23.60 0.72 7.44
N THR A 141 -22.89 -0.32 6.98
CA THR A 141 -23.45 -1.68 6.98
C THR A 141 -23.52 -2.29 8.39
N SER A 142 -24.63 -2.93 8.70
CA SER A 142 -24.83 -3.65 9.96
C SER A 142 -24.25 -5.07 9.95
N SER A 143 -23.82 -5.58 8.79
CA SER A 143 -23.21 -6.90 8.64
C SER A 143 -21.70 -6.83 8.77
N SER A 144 -21.08 -7.95 9.18
CA SER A 144 -19.63 -8.07 9.27
C SER A 144 -18.98 -8.01 7.89
N ALA A 145 -17.86 -7.27 7.80
CA ALA A 145 -17.03 -7.23 6.61
C ALA A 145 -15.90 -8.25 6.71
N GLN A 146 -15.46 -8.76 5.56
CA GLN A 146 -14.29 -9.63 5.46
C GLN A 146 -13.08 -8.85 4.94
N PHE A 147 -11.94 -8.99 5.61
CA PHE A 147 -10.69 -8.40 5.16
C PHE A 147 -10.18 -9.12 3.92
N ASP A 148 -10.01 -8.38 2.83
CA ASP A 148 -9.47 -8.85 1.56
C ASP A 148 -8.15 -8.11 1.26
N LYS A 149 -7.04 -8.84 1.41
CA LYS A 149 -5.70 -8.30 1.15
C LYS A 149 -5.52 -7.93 -0.32
N ALA A 150 -6.06 -8.71 -1.26
CA ALA A 150 -5.90 -8.44 -2.68
C ALA A 150 -6.60 -7.13 -3.08
N LYS A 151 -7.75 -6.84 -2.47
CA LYS A 151 -8.46 -5.56 -2.66
C LYS A 151 -7.67 -4.39 -2.07
N LEU A 152 -7.05 -4.56 -0.89
CA LEU A 152 -6.18 -3.55 -0.30
C LEU A 152 -4.94 -3.30 -1.18
N ASP A 153 -4.29 -4.36 -1.68
CA ASP A 153 -3.14 -4.25 -2.58
C ASP A 153 -3.51 -3.50 -3.86
N TRP A 154 -4.64 -3.85 -4.49
CA TRP A 154 -5.14 -3.15 -5.67
C TRP A 154 -5.38 -1.66 -5.38
N LEU A 155 -6.10 -1.35 -4.31
CA LEU A 155 -6.40 0.04 -3.95
C LEU A 155 -5.13 0.84 -3.67
N ASN A 156 -4.16 0.23 -2.98
CA ASN A 156 -2.87 0.87 -2.74
C ASN A 156 -2.13 1.18 -4.06
N GLY A 157 -2.17 0.27 -5.02
CA GLY A 157 -1.66 0.51 -6.37
C GLY A 157 -2.31 1.70 -7.06
N GLU A 158 -3.65 1.82 -6.96
CA GLU A 158 -4.37 2.97 -7.52
C GLU A 158 -3.99 4.31 -6.85
N TYR A 159 -3.68 4.30 -5.55
CA TYR A 159 -3.15 5.49 -4.88
C TYR A 159 -1.71 5.79 -5.29
N ILE A 160 -0.83 4.78 -5.43
CA ILE A 160 0.56 4.95 -5.88
C ILE A 160 0.62 5.57 -7.27
N LYS A 161 -0.24 5.15 -8.21
CA LYS A 161 -0.31 5.70 -9.57
C LYS A 161 -0.54 7.21 -9.59
N ASP A 162 -1.43 7.70 -8.72
CA ASP A 162 -1.79 9.11 -8.66
C ASP A 162 -0.96 9.91 -7.64
N TYR A 163 -0.05 9.23 -6.90
CA TYR A 163 0.72 9.89 -5.85
C TYR A 163 1.69 10.94 -6.43
N ASP A 164 1.85 12.05 -5.69
CA ASP A 164 2.77 13.11 -6.10
C ASP A 164 4.21 12.57 -6.25
N ILE A 165 4.78 12.73 -7.44
CA ILE A 165 6.08 12.15 -7.77
C ILE A 165 7.23 12.74 -6.92
N ASN A 166 7.11 13.97 -6.44
CA ASN A 166 8.14 14.59 -5.61
C ASN A 166 8.12 13.96 -4.21
N LYS A 167 6.92 13.80 -3.61
CA LYS A 167 6.75 13.10 -2.34
C LYS A 167 7.23 11.65 -2.43
N LEU A 168 6.86 10.96 -3.50
CA LEU A 168 7.29 9.59 -3.75
C LEU A 168 8.83 9.50 -3.90
N THR A 169 9.44 10.49 -4.54
CA THR A 169 10.91 10.61 -4.66
C THR A 169 11.56 10.78 -3.28
N GLU A 170 11.02 11.63 -2.41
CA GLU A 170 11.53 11.83 -1.04
C GLU A 170 11.46 10.54 -0.22
N MET A 171 10.35 9.80 -0.31
CA MET A 171 10.18 8.51 0.34
C MET A 171 11.19 7.48 -0.20
N ALA A 172 11.39 7.41 -1.51
CA ALA A 172 12.37 6.53 -2.15
C ALA A 172 13.80 6.87 -1.70
N VAL A 173 14.18 8.16 -1.66
CA VAL A 173 15.50 8.61 -1.16
C VAL A 173 15.71 8.13 0.27
N SER A 174 14.72 8.30 1.14
CA SER A 174 14.80 7.85 2.53
C SER A 174 15.02 6.34 2.62
N LYS A 175 14.23 5.55 1.89
CA LYS A 175 14.32 4.09 1.87
C LYS A 175 15.66 3.60 1.29
N LEU A 176 16.10 4.16 0.18
CA LEU A 176 17.37 3.80 -0.46
C LEU A 176 18.57 4.09 0.46
N LYS A 177 18.54 5.20 1.20
CA LYS A 177 19.57 5.51 2.21
C LYS A 177 19.59 4.49 3.34
N GLN A 178 18.43 4.05 3.83
CA GLN A 178 18.33 3.03 4.89
C GLN A 178 19.00 1.70 4.50
N ILE A 179 18.95 1.34 3.23
CA ILE A 179 19.59 0.12 2.71
C ILE A 179 21.00 0.36 2.16
N ASN A 180 21.61 1.50 2.49
CA ASN A 180 22.96 1.91 2.04
C ASN A 180 23.11 1.90 0.51
N CYS A 181 22.05 2.18 -0.24
CA CYS A 181 22.10 2.33 -1.69
C CYS A 181 22.66 3.74 -2.02
N PRO A 182 23.66 3.88 -2.89
CA PRO A 182 24.21 5.18 -3.25
C PRO A 182 23.18 5.98 -4.07
N VAL A 183 22.70 7.08 -3.51
CA VAL A 183 21.72 7.96 -4.16
C VAL A 183 22.41 9.29 -4.48
N ASN A 184 22.73 9.49 -5.75
CA ASN A 184 23.48 10.67 -6.20
C ASN A 184 22.66 11.63 -7.06
N ASN A 185 21.45 11.22 -7.52
CA ASN A 185 20.65 12.01 -8.45
C ASN A 185 19.15 11.73 -8.30
N ASN A 186 18.41 12.71 -7.80
CA ASN A 186 16.96 12.62 -7.64
C ASN A 186 16.20 12.53 -8.96
N GLU A 187 16.77 13.04 -10.07
CA GLU A 187 16.16 12.95 -11.39
C GLU A 187 16.11 11.50 -11.90
N ILE A 188 17.17 10.74 -11.63
CA ILE A 188 17.19 9.29 -11.93
C ILE A 188 16.12 8.57 -11.11
N ILE A 189 15.97 8.89 -9.81
CA ILE A 189 14.91 8.32 -8.96
C ILE A 189 13.55 8.61 -9.56
N ARG A 190 13.27 9.86 -9.92
CA ARG A 190 12.00 10.28 -10.49
C ARG A 190 11.67 9.52 -11.78
N LYS A 191 12.62 9.42 -12.69
CA LYS A 191 12.48 8.66 -13.95
C LYS A 191 12.25 7.18 -13.67
N ALA A 192 13.03 6.57 -12.77
CA ALA A 192 12.88 5.17 -12.39
C ALA A 192 11.50 4.88 -11.75
N LEU A 193 11.04 5.75 -10.83
CA LEU A 193 9.72 5.63 -10.23
C LEU A 193 8.60 5.69 -11.27
N ASN A 194 8.70 6.59 -12.25
CA ASN A 194 7.72 6.69 -13.34
C ASN A 194 7.65 5.44 -14.21
N LEU A 195 8.73 4.66 -14.31
CA LEU A 195 8.69 3.38 -15.04
C LEU A 195 7.95 2.27 -14.28
N TYR A 196 7.87 2.37 -12.96
CA TYR A 196 7.36 1.30 -12.12
C TYR A 196 6.04 1.60 -11.41
N LYS A 197 5.71 2.88 -11.12
CA LYS A 197 4.58 3.25 -10.27
C LYS A 197 3.22 2.72 -10.77
N ASP A 198 3.04 2.56 -12.08
CA ASP A 198 1.80 2.04 -12.65
C ASP A 198 1.73 0.49 -12.64
N ARG A 199 2.80 -0.16 -12.22
CA ARG A 199 2.95 -1.63 -12.23
C ARG A 199 2.98 -2.22 -10.83
N GLU A 200 3.24 -1.38 -9.83
CA GLU A 200 3.44 -1.82 -8.45
C GLU A 200 2.24 -1.45 -7.58
N THR A 201 1.87 -2.35 -6.73
CA THR A 201 0.78 -2.16 -5.75
C THR A 201 1.29 -1.89 -4.35
N ASN A 202 2.62 -1.83 -4.16
CA ASN A 202 3.25 -1.69 -2.86
C ASN A 202 4.51 -0.83 -2.94
N LEU A 203 4.71 0.08 -1.96
CA LEU A 203 5.85 0.98 -1.94
C LEU A 203 7.19 0.26 -1.74
N ASN A 204 7.23 -0.82 -0.94
CA ASN A 204 8.46 -1.55 -0.71
C ASN A 204 8.94 -2.20 -2.01
N THR A 205 8.04 -2.90 -2.73
CA THR A 205 8.38 -3.50 -4.04
C THR A 205 8.72 -2.45 -5.08
N LEU A 206 8.03 -1.31 -5.08
CA LEU A 206 8.35 -0.19 -5.96
C LEU A 206 9.79 0.32 -5.72
N PHE A 207 10.16 0.52 -4.46
CA PHE A 207 11.50 1.02 -4.12
C PHE A 207 12.60 -0.04 -4.33
N GLU A 208 12.32 -1.31 -4.09
CA GLU A 208 13.22 -2.42 -4.39
C GLU A 208 13.49 -2.54 -5.90
N ASN A 209 12.46 -2.38 -6.71
CA ASN A 209 12.55 -2.48 -8.17
C ASN A 209 13.36 -1.36 -8.82
N ILE A 210 13.59 -0.24 -8.15
CA ILE A 210 14.42 0.83 -8.68
C ILE A 210 15.90 0.77 -8.21
N VAL A 211 16.25 -0.11 -7.26
CA VAL A 211 17.61 -0.21 -6.69
C VAL A 211 18.67 -0.41 -7.75
N TYR A 212 18.36 -1.22 -8.77
CA TYR A 212 19.36 -1.53 -9.81
C TYR A 212 19.75 -0.30 -10.66
N PHE A 213 19.01 0.79 -10.66
CA PHE A 213 19.43 2.02 -11.33
C PHE A 213 20.63 2.68 -10.63
N PHE A 214 20.86 2.38 -9.36
CA PHE A 214 21.89 3.00 -8.51
C PHE A 214 23.03 2.04 -8.14
N LYS A 215 22.73 0.75 -8.09
CA LYS A 215 23.69 -0.30 -7.77
C LYS A 215 23.61 -1.39 -8.81
N LYS A 216 24.74 -1.74 -9.44
CA LYS A 216 24.77 -2.89 -10.36
C LYS A 216 24.20 -4.12 -9.63
N PRO A 217 23.23 -4.82 -10.24
CA PRO A 217 22.65 -6.02 -9.62
C PRO A 217 23.70 -7.14 -9.54
N ASP A 218 23.53 -8.02 -8.57
CA ASP A 218 24.31 -9.23 -8.48
C ASP A 218 24.00 -10.14 -9.69
N THR A 219 25.01 -10.84 -10.18
CA THR A 219 24.84 -11.76 -11.29
C THR A 219 24.02 -12.97 -10.87
N ASN A 220 23.01 -13.32 -11.67
CA ASN A 220 22.27 -14.56 -11.52
C ASN A 220 22.87 -15.60 -12.47
N PRO A 221 23.60 -16.63 -11.96
CA PRO A 221 24.31 -17.59 -12.81
C PRO A 221 23.40 -18.35 -13.78
N ASP A 222 22.17 -18.67 -13.38
CA ASP A 222 21.22 -19.40 -14.22
C ASP A 222 20.75 -18.53 -15.39
N LEU A 223 20.44 -17.26 -15.11
CA LEU A 223 20.06 -16.31 -16.17
C LEU A 223 21.25 -15.99 -17.08
N GLU A 224 22.44 -15.84 -16.52
CA GLU A 224 23.66 -15.63 -17.29
C GLU A 224 23.93 -16.79 -18.25
N SER A 225 23.95 -18.03 -17.74
CA SER A 225 24.18 -19.21 -18.57
C SER A 225 23.17 -19.38 -19.70
N LYS A 226 21.92 -18.96 -19.43
CA LYS A 226 20.81 -19.11 -20.40
C LYS A 226 20.83 -18.02 -21.48
N TYR A 227 21.16 -16.78 -21.14
CA TYR A 227 20.97 -15.63 -22.04
C TYR A 227 22.27 -14.98 -22.51
N ILE A 228 23.39 -15.19 -21.82
CA ILE A 228 24.69 -14.57 -22.16
C ILE A 228 25.59 -15.59 -22.83
N ASN A 229 25.63 -15.55 -24.14
CA ASN A 229 26.49 -16.38 -24.97
C ASN A 229 27.35 -15.51 -25.93
N LYS A 230 28.16 -16.13 -26.76
CA LYS A 230 29.07 -15.43 -27.70
C LYS A 230 28.32 -14.51 -28.67
N GLU A 231 27.16 -14.93 -29.13
CA GLU A 231 26.34 -14.19 -30.08
C GLU A 231 25.65 -13.00 -29.41
N SER A 232 25.03 -13.20 -28.24
CA SER A 232 24.41 -12.11 -27.48
C SER A 232 25.44 -11.02 -27.10
N ARG A 233 26.67 -11.40 -26.71
CA ARG A 233 27.77 -10.46 -26.44
C ARG A 233 28.11 -9.64 -27.69
N LYS A 234 28.25 -10.30 -28.86
CA LYS A 234 28.49 -9.61 -30.12
C LYS A 234 27.36 -8.62 -30.46
N ASN A 235 26.11 -9.06 -30.30
CA ASN A 235 24.95 -8.22 -30.60
C ASN A 235 24.87 -7.02 -29.66
N ILE A 236 25.11 -7.21 -28.35
CA ILE A 236 25.15 -6.11 -27.38
C ILE A 236 26.23 -5.09 -27.77
N LYS A 237 27.42 -5.55 -28.13
CA LYS A 237 28.54 -4.66 -28.55
C LYS A 237 28.13 -3.80 -29.74
N VAL A 238 27.56 -4.38 -30.78
CA VAL A 238 27.15 -3.65 -31.99
C VAL A 238 26.03 -2.67 -31.66
N LEU A 239 25.03 -3.10 -30.88
CA LEU A 239 23.93 -2.21 -30.43
C LEU A 239 24.44 -1.02 -29.64
N VAL A 240 25.35 -1.22 -28.68
CA VAL A 240 25.92 -0.12 -27.88
C VAL A 240 26.65 0.90 -28.79
N ASN A 241 27.40 0.45 -29.78
CA ASN A 241 28.04 1.34 -30.76
C ASN A 241 26.99 2.18 -31.55
N ASN A 242 25.87 1.56 -31.93
CA ASN A 242 24.78 2.28 -32.61
C ASN A 242 24.17 3.35 -31.69
N LEU A 243 23.97 3.03 -30.40
CA LEU A 243 23.40 3.95 -29.39
C LEU A 243 24.32 5.15 -29.10
N GLU A 244 25.63 5.05 -29.38
CA GLU A 244 26.57 6.18 -29.23
C GLU A 244 26.36 7.29 -30.26
N SER A 245 25.73 6.98 -31.38
CA SER A 245 25.57 7.88 -32.53
C SER A 245 24.22 8.57 -32.61
N ILE A 246 23.30 8.31 -31.67
CA ILE A 246 21.97 8.92 -31.64
C ILE A 246 21.84 9.97 -30.53
N ASN A 247 20.83 10.82 -30.61
CA ASN A 247 20.46 11.67 -29.48
C ASN A 247 19.93 10.81 -28.34
N TRP A 248 20.27 11.17 -27.08
CA TRP A 248 19.89 10.37 -25.93
C TRP A 248 18.46 10.68 -25.48
N GLU A 249 17.49 10.27 -26.33
CA GLU A 249 16.06 10.38 -26.11
C GLU A 249 15.41 9.00 -26.11
N GLU A 250 14.39 8.79 -25.28
CA GLU A 250 13.79 7.47 -25.06
C GLU A 250 13.24 6.88 -26.37
N ASP A 251 12.57 7.70 -27.19
CA ASP A 251 11.99 7.25 -28.47
C ASP A 251 13.08 6.89 -29.48
N GLU A 252 14.19 7.64 -29.54
CA GLU A 252 15.31 7.35 -30.43
C GLU A 252 16.03 6.06 -30.00
N ILE A 253 16.22 5.82 -28.70
CA ILE A 253 16.77 4.58 -28.16
C ILE A 253 15.88 3.40 -28.52
N ASN A 254 14.56 3.52 -28.31
CA ASN A 254 13.59 2.47 -28.66
C ASN A 254 13.60 2.17 -30.16
N GLN A 255 13.69 3.21 -31.00
CA GLN A 255 13.75 3.05 -32.44
C GLN A 255 15.05 2.37 -32.87
N CYS A 256 16.20 2.80 -32.33
CA CYS A 256 17.50 2.20 -32.59
C CYS A 256 17.51 0.69 -32.27
N ILE A 257 16.92 0.29 -31.14
CA ILE A 257 16.80 -1.15 -30.76
C ILE A 257 15.93 -1.90 -31.76
N LYS A 258 14.78 -1.34 -32.18
CA LYS A 258 13.90 -1.97 -33.17
C LYS A 258 14.57 -2.13 -34.53
N ASP A 259 15.27 -1.11 -35.00
CA ASP A 259 15.99 -1.13 -36.27
C ASP A 259 17.15 -2.12 -36.22
N PHE A 260 17.88 -2.18 -35.09
CA PHE A 260 18.92 -3.17 -34.88
C PHE A 260 18.39 -4.61 -35.00
N VAL A 261 17.27 -4.89 -34.31
CA VAL A 261 16.61 -6.21 -34.35
C VAL A 261 16.21 -6.57 -35.78
N LYS A 262 15.58 -5.64 -36.50
CA LYS A 262 15.12 -5.83 -37.88
C LYS A 262 16.30 -6.05 -38.86
N ASN A 263 17.32 -5.20 -38.78
CA ASN A 263 18.45 -5.22 -39.73
C ASN A 263 19.36 -6.45 -39.54
N ASN A 264 19.33 -7.07 -38.35
CA ASN A 264 20.09 -8.30 -38.06
C ASN A 264 19.22 -9.57 -38.07
N GLU A 265 17.97 -9.48 -38.51
CA GLU A 265 17.01 -10.61 -38.59
C GLU A 265 16.81 -11.33 -37.23
N LEU A 266 16.94 -10.60 -36.11
CA LEU A 266 16.82 -11.12 -34.76
C LEU A 266 15.35 -11.10 -34.29
N LYS A 267 15.03 -11.92 -33.29
CA LYS A 267 13.81 -11.75 -32.49
C LYS A 267 14.11 -10.77 -31.34
N PHE A 268 13.13 -9.92 -31.02
CA PHE A 268 13.30 -8.92 -29.95
C PHE A 268 13.83 -9.51 -28.62
N PRO A 269 13.36 -10.70 -28.13
CA PRO A 269 13.92 -11.33 -26.93
C PRO A 269 15.42 -11.67 -27.02
N GLU A 270 15.99 -11.89 -28.21
CA GLU A 270 17.39 -12.26 -28.38
C GLU A 270 18.35 -11.13 -28.04
N ILE A 271 17.88 -9.88 -28.02
CA ILE A 271 18.63 -8.72 -27.53
C ILE A 271 18.10 -8.20 -26.19
N ALA A 272 16.78 -8.22 -25.99
CA ALA A 272 16.18 -7.66 -24.79
C ALA A 272 16.47 -8.50 -23.53
N MET A 273 16.46 -9.83 -23.62
CA MET A 273 16.69 -10.68 -22.45
C MET A 273 18.14 -10.60 -21.94
N PRO A 274 19.18 -10.70 -22.79
CA PRO A 274 20.56 -10.50 -22.36
C PRO A 274 20.78 -9.12 -21.71
N LEU A 275 20.21 -8.06 -22.29
CA LEU A 275 20.30 -6.72 -21.70
C LEU A 275 19.62 -6.63 -20.34
N ARG A 276 18.41 -7.21 -20.15
CA ARG A 276 17.73 -7.24 -18.86
C ARG A 276 18.57 -7.95 -17.80
N VAL A 277 19.16 -9.08 -18.14
CA VAL A 277 20.04 -9.81 -17.23
C VAL A 277 21.23 -8.93 -16.80
N ARG A 278 21.87 -8.24 -17.74
CA ARG A 278 23.02 -7.37 -17.45
C ARG A 278 22.67 -6.09 -16.71
N LEU A 279 21.56 -5.46 -17.07
CA LEU A 279 21.20 -4.14 -16.54
C LEU A 279 20.40 -4.22 -15.25
N ALA A 280 19.49 -5.19 -15.13
CA ALA A 280 18.56 -5.28 -14.01
C ALA A 280 18.67 -6.57 -13.17
N GLY A 281 19.44 -7.57 -13.62
CA GLY A 281 19.61 -8.84 -12.92
C GLY A 281 18.38 -9.76 -12.96
N ASN A 282 17.29 -9.34 -13.62
CA ASN A 282 16.05 -10.10 -13.73
C ASN A 282 15.36 -9.85 -15.08
N LEU A 283 14.31 -10.64 -15.39
CA LEU A 283 13.60 -10.56 -16.67
C LEU A 283 12.30 -9.77 -16.59
N ASN A 284 11.73 -9.61 -15.39
CA ASN A 284 10.48 -8.87 -15.18
C ASN A 284 10.77 -7.38 -14.93
N THR A 285 10.95 -6.65 -16.01
CA THR A 285 11.33 -5.24 -15.98
C THR A 285 10.46 -4.42 -16.94
N PRO A 286 10.46 -3.09 -16.88
CA PRO A 286 9.90 -2.21 -17.90
C PRO A 286 10.51 -2.42 -19.28
N ASN A 287 10.11 -1.59 -20.24
CA ASN A 287 10.72 -1.58 -21.56
C ASN A 287 12.24 -1.40 -21.46
N ILE A 288 13.00 -2.22 -22.20
CA ILE A 288 14.47 -2.20 -22.15
C ILE A 288 15.06 -0.86 -22.62
N GLY A 289 14.43 -0.21 -23.60
CA GLY A 289 14.85 1.11 -24.05
C GLY A 289 14.66 2.19 -22.98
N SER A 290 13.55 2.15 -22.24
CA SER A 290 13.31 3.05 -21.10
C SER A 290 14.33 2.84 -19.99
N ILE A 291 14.70 1.59 -19.70
CA ILE A 291 15.77 1.28 -18.73
C ILE A 291 17.10 1.88 -19.19
N ILE A 292 17.46 1.67 -20.44
CA ILE A 292 18.71 2.21 -21.03
C ILE A 292 18.70 3.74 -20.96
N TYR A 293 17.57 4.38 -21.31
CA TYR A 293 17.42 5.83 -21.23
C TYR A 293 17.70 6.37 -19.83
N VAL A 294 17.11 5.75 -18.80
CA VAL A 294 17.27 6.19 -17.40
C VAL A 294 18.67 5.93 -16.87
N LEU A 295 19.29 4.80 -17.20
CA LEU A 295 20.67 4.46 -16.81
C LEU A 295 21.70 5.41 -17.43
N GLY A 296 21.49 5.85 -18.66
CA GLY A 296 22.46 6.64 -19.41
C GLY A 296 23.55 5.79 -20.08
N LEU A 297 24.17 6.36 -21.10
CA LEU A 297 25.17 5.67 -21.91
C LEU A 297 26.39 5.18 -21.12
N TYR A 298 26.87 6.02 -20.18
CA TYR A 298 28.03 5.65 -19.36
C TYR A 298 27.76 4.39 -18.53
N GLU A 299 26.67 4.36 -17.79
CA GLU A 299 26.30 3.23 -16.93
C GLU A 299 25.97 1.97 -17.76
N LEU A 300 25.31 2.13 -18.92
CA LEU A 300 25.11 1.05 -19.88
C LEU A 300 26.43 0.38 -20.24
N LYS A 301 27.44 1.15 -20.66
CA LYS A 301 28.78 0.63 -21.02
C LYS A 301 29.45 -0.07 -19.85
N VAL A 302 29.40 0.50 -18.65
CA VAL A 302 29.98 -0.11 -17.46
C VAL A 302 29.37 -1.49 -17.18
N ARG A 303 28.05 -1.62 -17.29
CA ARG A 303 27.35 -2.88 -16.99
C ARG A 303 27.53 -3.97 -18.02
N VAL A 304 27.75 -3.60 -19.26
CA VAL A 304 28.02 -4.55 -20.36
C VAL A 304 29.49 -4.62 -20.78
N SER A 305 30.38 -4.11 -19.94
CA SER A 305 31.82 -3.97 -20.28
C SER A 305 32.49 -5.29 -20.68
N ASP A 306 32.04 -6.41 -20.13
CA ASP A 306 32.52 -7.75 -20.50
C ASP A 306 31.96 -8.27 -21.84
N CYS A 307 31.06 -7.52 -22.45
CA CYS A 307 30.51 -7.76 -23.79
C CYS A 307 31.21 -6.85 -24.85
N LEU A 308 31.84 -5.76 -24.40
CA LEU A 308 32.53 -4.79 -25.28
C LEU A 308 33.96 -5.18 -25.57
#